data_f5ba28817be8b4a6c5a0a45723fd6894
#
_entry.id   f5ba28817be8b4a6c5a0a45723fd6894
#
_cell.length_a   1.000
_cell.length_b   1.000
_cell.length_c   1.000
_cell.angle_alpha   90.00
_cell.angle_beta   90.00
_cell.angle_gamma   90.00
#
_symmetry.space_group_name_H-M   'P 1'
#
loop_
_entity.id
_entity.type
_entity.pdbx_description
1 polymer ?
#
loop_
_entity_poly.entity_id
_entity_poly.type
_entity_poly.pdbx_seq_one_letter_code
_entity_poly.pdbx_strand_id
1 'polypeptide(L)'
;MTVTLNWLKENDLFSKSMKKMTLNNTLNEDELEFMLTCAILFFKEYSGDKRKSPYFQIAYYITLKCAVIHDFYDPLLDASSNFGLYPVSKYIVKNMLPEESVGSTFSLNYQLDKFEHNKIVETYEQKKFREELVESNEAENCYVAPTSFGKSSLIVEILKTQSFNKVAIIVPTKSLLIQTYKLIKSNFPQEHIIFHDEMYDGSEGFISIFTQERALRLLKK
;
A
#
# COMPACT_ATOMS: atom_id res chain seq x y z
N MET A 1 17.08 -9.38 26.39
CA MET A 1 17.42 -7.94 26.37
C MET A 1 16.24 -7.23 25.71
N THR A 2 15.58 -6.31 26.40
CA THR A 2 14.45 -5.57 25.81
C THR A 2 15.03 -4.29 25.23
N VAL A 3 15.01 -4.17 23.92
CA VAL A 3 15.49 -2.95 23.24
C VAL A 3 14.40 -1.90 23.35
N THR A 4 14.62 -0.86 24.14
CA THR A 4 13.71 0.27 24.29
C THR A 4 14.14 1.45 23.43
N LEU A 5 13.22 2.36 23.10
CA LEU A 5 13.56 3.60 22.40
C LEU A 5 14.59 4.46 23.15
N ASN A 6 14.64 4.36 24.48
CA ASN A 6 15.65 5.04 25.29
C ASN A 6 17.04 4.42 25.10
N TRP A 7 17.14 3.09 25.03
CA TRP A 7 18.39 2.41 24.73
C TRP A 7 19.00 2.87 23.41
N LEU A 8 18.15 3.11 22.37
CA LEU A 8 18.59 3.60 21.07
C LEU A 8 19.26 4.98 21.15
N LYS A 9 18.73 5.87 21.98
CA LYS A 9 19.29 7.21 22.14
C LYS A 9 20.64 7.21 22.84
N GLU A 10 20.86 6.24 23.70
CA GLU A 10 22.06 6.13 24.53
C GLU A 10 23.15 5.26 23.86
N ASN A 11 22.81 4.51 22.81
CA ASN A 11 23.76 3.65 22.12
C ASN A 11 24.53 4.39 21.03
N ASP A 12 25.80 4.66 21.28
CA ASP A 12 26.69 5.39 20.38
C ASP A 12 26.89 4.69 19.03
N LEU A 13 27.00 3.35 19.01
CA LEU A 13 27.18 2.59 17.78
C LEU A 13 25.93 2.68 16.90
N PHE A 14 24.74 2.53 17.51
CA PHE A 14 23.48 2.69 16.80
C PHE A 14 23.36 4.07 16.18
N SER A 15 23.60 5.12 16.96
CA SER A 15 23.49 6.52 16.52
C SER A 15 24.47 6.84 15.39
N LYS A 16 25.72 6.37 15.48
CA LYS A 16 26.75 6.55 14.43
C LYS A 16 26.37 5.81 13.15
N SER A 17 25.95 4.55 13.25
CA SER A 17 25.54 3.73 12.10
C SER A 17 24.29 4.29 11.42
N MET A 18 23.28 4.72 12.18
CA MET A 18 22.09 5.40 11.63
C MET A 18 22.46 6.67 10.87
N LYS A 19 23.39 7.47 11.40
CA LYS A 19 23.88 8.68 10.70
C LYS A 19 24.57 8.33 9.39
N LYS A 20 25.43 7.29 9.36
CA LYS A 20 26.06 6.80 8.12
C LYS A 20 25.00 6.38 7.10
N MET A 21 24.02 5.57 7.51
CA MET A 21 22.96 5.10 6.64
C MET A 21 22.09 6.25 6.08
N THR A 22 21.79 7.25 6.91
CA THR A 22 21.02 8.44 6.48
C THR A 22 21.76 9.21 5.40
N LEU A 23 23.09 9.28 5.48
CA LEU A 23 23.97 9.92 4.49
C LEU A 23 24.32 8.99 3.30
N ASN A 24 23.74 7.80 3.22
CA ASN A 24 24.04 6.75 2.24
C ASN A 24 25.54 6.31 2.25
N ASN A 25 26.20 6.41 3.38
CA ASN A 25 27.56 5.91 3.55
C ASN A 25 27.54 4.41 3.89
N THR A 26 28.53 3.68 3.42
CA THR A 26 28.69 2.25 3.71
C THR A 26 28.97 2.01 5.19
N LEU A 27 28.44 0.91 5.71
CA LEU A 27 28.76 0.35 7.01
C LEU A 27 29.90 -0.66 6.85
N ASN A 28 30.72 -0.83 7.87
CA ASN A 28 31.59 -2.00 7.92
C ASN A 28 30.77 -3.25 8.30
N GLU A 29 31.39 -4.42 8.25
CA GLU A 29 30.71 -5.71 8.47
C GLU A 29 30.08 -5.79 9.88
N ASP A 30 30.81 -5.39 10.91
CA ASP A 30 30.31 -5.36 12.30
C ASP A 30 29.13 -4.39 12.49
N GLU A 31 29.21 -3.20 11.87
CA GLU A 31 28.12 -2.21 11.89
C GLU A 31 26.90 -2.72 11.15
N LEU A 32 27.08 -3.40 10.02
CA LEU A 32 26.00 -3.97 9.21
C LEU A 32 25.26 -5.07 10.01
N GLU A 33 26.01 -6.04 10.54
CA GLU A 33 25.48 -7.12 11.37
C GLU A 33 24.74 -6.58 12.60
N PHE A 34 25.33 -5.61 13.28
CA PHE A 34 24.72 -4.95 14.42
C PHE A 34 23.39 -4.27 14.05
N MET A 35 23.34 -3.53 12.93
CA MET A 35 22.13 -2.83 12.50
C MET A 35 21.04 -3.81 12.07
N LEU A 36 21.36 -4.89 11.37
CA LEU A 36 20.42 -5.94 11.02
C LEU A 36 19.89 -6.66 12.26
N THR A 37 20.75 -6.92 13.25
CA THR A 37 20.32 -7.47 14.55
C THR A 37 19.34 -6.52 15.26
N CYS A 38 19.60 -5.22 15.26
CA CYS A 38 18.66 -4.23 15.78
C CYS A 38 17.31 -4.27 15.06
N ALA A 39 17.33 -4.40 13.72
CA ALA A 39 16.09 -4.50 12.93
C ALA A 39 15.26 -5.73 13.30
N ILE A 40 15.91 -6.90 13.50
CA ILE A 40 15.23 -8.13 13.95
C ILE A 40 14.56 -7.92 15.31
N LEU A 41 15.24 -7.30 16.25
CA LEU A 41 14.69 -7.01 17.60
C LEU A 41 13.48 -6.07 17.50
N PHE A 42 13.52 -5.06 16.64
CA PHE A 42 12.39 -4.15 16.44
C PHE A 42 11.21 -4.83 15.74
N PHE A 43 11.45 -5.66 14.75
CA PHE A 43 10.39 -6.47 14.14
C PHE A 43 9.74 -7.40 15.16
N LYS A 44 10.52 -8.00 16.06
CA LYS A 44 10.01 -8.83 17.15
C LYS A 44 9.11 -8.04 18.11
N GLU A 45 9.52 -6.83 18.51
CA GLU A 45 8.71 -5.94 19.35
C GLU A 45 7.39 -5.57 18.69
N TYR A 46 7.41 -5.24 17.40
CA TYR A 46 6.20 -4.97 16.64
C TYR A 46 5.31 -6.21 16.48
N SER A 47 5.89 -7.38 16.25
CA SER A 47 5.13 -8.63 16.12
C SER A 47 4.40 -9.00 17.42
N GLY A 48 4.97 -8.66 18.56
CA GLY A 48 4.34 -8.85 19.88
C GLY A 48 3.22 -7.85 20.19
N ASP A 49 3.32 -6.62 19.68
CA ASP A 49 2.28 -5.59 19.82
C ASP A 49 2.24 -4.68 18.58
N LYS A 50 1.23 -4.87 17.75
CA LYS A 50 1.04 -4.10 16.50
C LYS A 50 0.84 -2.58 16.69
N ARG A 51 0.50 -2.14 17.90
CA ARG A 51 0.43 -0.71 18.23
C ARG A 51 1.81 -0.03 18.23
N LYS A 52 2.87 -0.83 18.33
CA LYS A 52 4.27 -0.38 18.28
C LYS A 52 4.75 -0.10 16.84
N SER A 53 3.94 0.55 16.00
CA SER A 53 4.27 0.84 14.60
C SER A 53 5.60 1.58 14.39
N PRO A 54 6.10 2.47 15.28
CA PRO A 54 7.42 3.07 15.12
C PRO A 54 8.56 2.07 15.09
N TYR A 55 8.46 0.94 15.80
CA TYR A 55 9.49 -0.11 15.75
C TYR A 55 9.53 -0.77 14.37
N PHE A 56 8.37 -1.04 13.78
CA PHE A 56 8.31 -1.55 12.41
C PHE A 56 8.94 -0.58 11.40
N GLN A 57 8.62 0.71 11.51
CA GLN A 57 9.14 1.73 10.61
C GLN A 57 10.68 1.84 10.68
N ILE A 58 11.23 1.82 11.89
CA ILE A 58 12.69 1.87 12.09
C ILE A 58 13.34 0.59 11.55
N ALA A 59 12.80 -0.59 11.86
CA ALA A 59 13.31 -1.87 11.38
C ALA A 59 13.30 -1.94 9.85
N TYR A 60 12.18 -1.56 9.25
CA TYR A 60 12.04 -1.54 7.78
C TYR A 60 12.99 -0.53 7.13
N TYR A 61 13.16 0.65 7.72
CA TYR A 61 14.13 1.64 7.26
C TYR A 61 15.57 1.08 7.29
N ILE A 62 15.95 0.41 8.38
CA ILE A 62 17.29 -0.21 8.52
C ILE A 62 17.48 -1.26 7.44
N THR A 63 16.58 -2.23 7.28
CA THR A 63 16.70 -3.29 6.27
C THR A 63 16.73 -2.73 4.85
N LEU A 64 15.90 -1.74 4.54
CA LEU A 64 15.89 -1.06 3.25
C LEU A 64 17.23 -0.35 2.97
N LYS A 65 17.76 0.39 3.95
CA LYS A 65 19.02 1.10 3.77
C LYS A 65 20.21 0.15 3.65
N CYS A 66 20.25 -0.90 4.46
CA CYS A 66 21.27 -1.94 4.35
C CYS A 66 21.22 -2.59 2.95
N ALA A 67 20.03 -2.93 2.46
CA ALA A 67 19.87 -3.52 1.13
C ALA A 67 20.41 -2.60 0.02
N VAL A 68 20.02 -1.32 0.04
CA VAL A 68 20.39 -0.37 -1.02
C VAL A 68 21.87 0.04 -0.97
N ILE A 69 22.45 0.21 0.25
CA ILE A 69 23.84 0.67 0.40
C ILE A 69 24.84 -0.46 0.11
N HIS A 70 24.47 -1.71 0.43
CA HIS A 70 25.38 -2.85 0.32
C HIS A 70 25.02 -3.82 -0.81
N ASP A 71 23.98 -3.53 -1.58
CA ASP A 71 23.44 -4.43 -2.62
C ASP A 71 23.11 -5.84 -2.06
N PHE A 72 22.57 -5.88 -0.83
CA PHE A 72 22.28 -7.09 -0.08
C PHE A 72 20.78 -7.15 0.27
N TYR A 73 19.97 -7.75 -0.60
CA TYR A 73 18.51 -7.68 -0.56
C TYR A 73 17.82 -8.81 0.22
N ASP A 74 18.53 -9.88 0.61
CA ASP A 74 17.93 -11.02 1.33
C ASP A 74 17.19 -10.62 2.61
N PRO A 75 17.76 -9.79 3.52
CA PRO A 75 17.04 -9.36 4.72
C PRO A 75 15.79 -8.53 4.43
N LEU A 76 15.81 -7.72 3.37
CA LEU A 76 14.65 -6.95 2.95
C LEU A 76 13.57 -7.83 2.31
N LEU A 77 13.97 -8.85 1.55
CA LEU A 77 13.06 -9.84 0.97
C LEU A 77 12.35 -10.62 2.08
N ASP A 78 13.11 -11.12 3.05
CA ASP A 78 12.56 -11.85 4.20
C ASP A 78 11.59 -10.98 5.01
N ALA A 79 11.98 -9.76 5.33
CA ALA A 79 11.13 -8.83 6.06
C ALA A 79 9.85 -8.52 5.27
N SER A 80 9.97 -8.18 3.98
CA SER A 80 8.80 -7.83 3.16
C SER A 80 7.83 -9.00 2.99
N SER A 81 8.35 -10.22 2.84
CA SER A 81 7.53 -11.45 2.73
C SER A 81 6.81 -11.76 4.03
N ASN A 82 7.50 -11.68 5.17
CA ASN A 82 6.94 -11.98 6.49
C ASN A 82 5.90 -10.95 6.96
N PHE A 83 6.01 -9.70 6.53
CA PHE A 83 5.09 -8.63 6.91
C PHE A 83 4.04 -8.30 5.84
N GLY A 84 3.91 -9.13 4.82
CA GLY A 84 2.86 -8.98 3.81
C GLY A 84 3.07 -7.83 2.82
N LEU A 85 4.30 -7.35 2.68
CA LEU A 85 4.67 -6.32 1.71
C LEU A 85 5.02 -6.94 0.35
N TYR A 86 4.16 -7.82 -0.13
CA TYR A 86 4.38 -8.63 -1.32
C TYR A 86 4.77 -7.86 -2.60
N PRO A 87 4.29 -6.63 -2.85
CA PRO A 87 4.77 -5.83 -3.97
C PRO A 87 6.28 -5.55 -3.91
N VAL A 88 6.83 -5.34 -2.72
CA VAL A 88 8.27 -5.15 -2.50
C VAL A 88 9.02 -6.45 -2.76
N SER A 89 8.52 -7.57 -2.23
CA SER A 89 9.10 -8.89 -2.46
C SER A 89 9.14 -9.24 -3.97
N LYS A 90 8.03 -8.99 -4.69
CA LYS A 90 7.96 -9.17 -6.16
C LYS A 90 9.00 -8.34 -6.89
N TYR A 91 9.14 -7.07 -6.50
CA TYR A 91 10.12 -6.17 -7.11
C TYR A 91 11.56 -6.63 -6.90
N ILE A 92 11.91 -7.06 -5.68
CA ILE A 92 13.24 -7.56 -5.32
C ILE A 92 13.57 -8.81 -6.15
N VAL A 93 12.70 -9.81 -6.14
CA VAL A 93 12.90 -11.06 -6.89
C VAL A 93 13.08 -10.80 -8.38
N LYS A 94 12.29 -9.89 -8.93
CA LYS A 94 12.32 -9.61 -10.38
C LYS A 94 13.53 -8.80 -10.83
N ASN A 95 14.04 -7.87 -9.98
CA ASN A 95 14.97 -6.85 -10.45
C ASN A 95 16.32 -6.84 -9.71
N MET A 96 16.39 -7.43 -8.51
CA MET A 96 17.55 -7.28 -7.63
C MET A 96 18.28 -8.61 -7.34
N LEU A 97 17.60 -9.75 -7.48
CA LEU A 97 18.21 -11.05 -7.27
C LEU A 97 18.65 -11.66 -8.60
N PRO A 98 19.78 -12.38 -8.64
CA PRO A 98 20.20 -13.12 -9.83
C PRO A 98 19.23 -14.26 -10.12
N GLU A 99 19.04 -14.60 -11.41
CA GLU A 99 18.08 -15.64 -11.85
C GLU A 99 18.31 -17.02 -11.19
N GLU A 100 19.52 -17.32 -10.78
CA GLU A 100 19.89 -18.59 -10.13
C GLU A 100 19.34 -18.75 -8.70
N SER A 101 18.91 -17.65 -8.05
CA SER A 101 18.38 -17.68 -6.68
C SER A 101 16.91 -18.10 -6.59
N VAL A 102 16.29 -18.42 -7.71
CA VAL A 102 14.84 -18.74 -7.83
C VAL A 102 14.42 -20.03 -7.08
N GLY A 103 15.36 -20.91 -6.74
CA GLY A 103 15.06 -22.18 -6.08
C GLY A 103 14.48 -22.09 -4.65
N SER A 104 14.70 -21.00 -3.93
CA SER A 104 14.16 -20.79 -2.57
C SER A 104 12.77 -20.15 -2.53
N THR A 105 12.15 -19.89 -3.68
CA THR A 105 11.02 -18.98 -3.82
C THR A 105 9.65 -19.65 -4.01
N PHE A 106 9.50 -20.98 -3.89
CA PHE A 106 8.22 -21.63 -4.08
C PHE A 106 7.14 -21.06 -3.14
N SER A 107 7.44 -20.92 -1.86
CA SER A 107 6.52 -20.33 -0.88
C SER A 107 6.20 -18.87 -1.19
N LEU A 108 7.22 -18.11 -1.61
CA LEU A 108 7.04 -16.71 -2.01
C LEU A 108 6.20 -16.60 -3.29
N ASN A 109 6.48 -17.40 -4.32
CA ASN A 109 5.70 -17.42 -5.55
C ASN A 109 4.22 -17.78 -5.29
N TYR A 110 3.97 -18.75 -4.41
CA TYR A 110 2.63 -19.06 -3.97
C TYR A 110 1.94 -17.88 -3.28
N GLN A 111 2.66 -17.15 -2.40
CA GLN A 111 2.12 -15.96 -1.76
C GLN A 111 1.87 -14.83 -2.79
N LEU A 112 2.79 -14.61 -3.71
CA LEU A 112 2.63 -13.60 -4.76
C LEU A 112 1.40 -13.88 -5.62
N ASP A 113 1.19 -15.12 -6.05
CA ASP A 113 0.02 -15.54 -6.80
C ASP A 113 -1.28 -15.35 -5.99
N LYS A 114 -1.28 -15.77 -4.72
CA LYS A 114 -2.41 -15.59 -3.81
C LYS A 114 -2.82 -14.13 -3.60
N PHE A 115 -1.86 -13.21 -3.67
CA PHE A 115 -2.08 -11.77 -3.47
C PHE A 115 -2.11 -10.98 -4.78
N GLU A 116 -2.02 -11.65 -5.93
CA GLU A 116 -2.18 -10.99 -7.22
C GLU A 116 -3.66 -10.79 -7.54
N HIS A 117 -4.04 -9.54 -7.84
CA HIS A 117 -5.37 -9.16 -8.27
C HIS A 117 -5.26 -8.19 -9.46
N ASN A 118 -5.91 -8.51 -10.58
CA ASN A 118 -5.85 -7.70 -11.80
C ASN A 118 -4.41 -7.37 -12.26
N LYS A 119 -3.49 -8.35 -12.18
CA LYS A 119 -2.05 -8.22 -12.52
C LYS A 119 -1.26 -7.31 -11.55
N ILE A 120 -1.85 -6.89 -10.46
CA ILE A 120 -1.21 -6.12 -9.41
C ILE A 120 -1.10 -6.99 -8.18
N VAL A 121 0.09 -7.08 -7.59
CA VAL A 121 0.26 -7.74 -6.30
C VAL A 121 -0.11 -6.76 -5.21
N GLU A 122 -1.07 -7.14 -4.39
CA GLU A 122 -1.54 -6.38 -3.24
C GLU A 122 -0.71 -6.69 -1.99
N THR A 123 -0.65 -5.76 -1.06
CA THR A 123 -0.22 -6.06 0.30
C THR A 123 -1.30 -6.88 1.02
N TYR A 124 -0.92 -7.53 2.13
CA TYR A 124 -1.89 -8.23 2.97
C TYR A 124 -3.06 -7.33 3.38
N GLU A 125 -2.76 -6.11 3.81
CA GLU A 125 -3.76 -5.14 4.25
C GLU A 125 -4.66 -4.66 3.10
N GLN A 126 -4.09 -4.41 1.92
CA GLN A 126 -4.87 -4.02 0.74
C GLN A 126 -5.87 -5.09 0.36
N LYS A 127 -5.44 -6.36 0.26
CA LYS A 127 -6.31 -7.48 -0.06
C LYS A 127 -7.43 -7.62 0.97
N LYS A 128 -7.09 -7.63 2.26
CA LYS A 128 -8.05 -7.74 3.34
C LYS A 128 -9.13 -6.67 3.27
N PHE A 129 -8.75 -5.40 3.14
CA PHE A 129 -9.70 -4.30 3.05
C PHE A 129 -10.53 -4.33 1.77
N ARG A 130 -9.96 -4.77 0.65
CA ARG A 130 -10.73 -4.93 -0.59
C ARG A 130 -11.81 -6.00 -0.42
N GLU A 131 -11.46 -7.16 0.12
CA GLU A 131 -12.41 -8.25 0.36
C GLU A 131 -13.53 -7.80 1.33
N GLU A 132 -13.18 -7.21 2.46
CA GLU A 132 -14.15 -6.72 3.44
C GLU A 132 -15.15 -5.70 2.84
N LEU A 133 -14.69 -4.76 2.01
CA LEU A 133 -15.56 -3.73 1.42
C LEU A 133 -16.38 -4.25 0.24
N VAL A 134 -15.83 -5.13 -0.58
CA VAL A 134 -16.54 -5.71 -1.73
C VAL A 134 -17.63 -6.69 -1.26
N GLU A 135 -17.38 -7.43 -0.19
CA GLU A 135 -18.33 -8.40 0.39
C GLU A 135 -19.31 -7.75 1.38
N SER A 136 -19.10 -6.49 1.74
CA SER A 136 -19.95 -5.80 2.71
C SER A 136 -21.36 -5.61 2.19
N ASN A 137 -22.33 -6.02 2.99
CA ASN A 137 -23.77 -5.76 2.78
C ASN A 137 -24.27 -4.58 3.64
N GLU A 138 -23.37 -3.86 4.32
CA GLU A 138 -23.73 -2.73 5.16
C GLU A 138 -24.17 -1.54 4.30
N ALA A 139 -25.18 -0.82 4.77
CA ALA A 139 -25.69 0.37 4.09
C ALA A 139 -24.68 1.52 4.05
N GLU A 140 -23.80 1.58 5.04
CA GLU A 140 -22.76 2.60 5.17
C GLU A 140 -21.42 1.96 5.53
N ASN A 141 -20.40 2.31 4.78
CA ASN A 141 -19.02 1.89 5.03
C ASN A 141 -18.08 3.10 5.09
N CYS A 142 -17.23 3.16 6.10
CA CYS A 142 -16.18 4.18 6.23
C CYS A 142 -14.80 3.53 6.09
N TYR A 143 -14.04 4.04 5.12
CA TYR A 143 -12.70 3.51 4.84
C TYR A 143 -11.66 4.62 4.86
N VAL A 144 -10.70 4.49 5.78
CA VAL A 144 -9.58 5.43 5.93
C VAL A 144 -8.28 4.73 5.57
N ALA A 145 -7.59 5.24 4.57
CA ALA A 145 -6.33 4.67 4.12
C ALA A 145 -5.34 5.76 3.68
N PRO A 146 -4.02 5.50 3.77
CA PRO A 146 -2.99 6.41 3.30
C PRO A 146 -3.14 6.72 1.80
N THR A 147 -2.43 7.75 1.33
CA THR A 147 -2.25 7.99 -0.10
C THR A 147 -1.56 6.78 -0.75
N SER A 148 -1.86 6.52 -2.00
CA SER A 148 -1.33 5.38 -2.78
C SER A 148 -1.73 3.98 -2.28
N PHE A 149 -2.67 3.87 -1.37
CA PHE A 149 -3.20 2.57 -0.89
C PHE A 149 -4.13 1.86 -1.89
N GLY A 150 -4.45 2.46 -3.02
CA GLY A 150 -5.34 1.86 -4.03
C GLY A 150 -6.81 2.24 -3.89
N LYS A 151 -7.16 3.31 -3.16
CA LYS A 151 -8.56 3.75 -2.97
C LYS A 151 -9.34 3.89 -4.27
N SER A 152 -8.73 4.43 -5.31
CA SER A 152 -9.38 4.63 -6.61
C SER A 152 -9.66 3.31 -7.34
N SER A 153 -8.76 2.34 -7.24
CA SER A 153 -8.97 1.00 -7.78
C SER A 153 -10.08 0.27 -7.05
N LEU A 154 -10.21 0.48 -5.74
CA LEU A 154 -11.27 -0.09 -4.92
C LEU A 154 -12.66 0.41 -5.34
N ILE A 155 -12.81 1.70 -5.69
CA ILE A 155 -14.08 2.24 -6.24
C ILE A 155 -14.46 1.48 -7.53
N VAL A 156 -13.50 1.27 -8.43
CA VAL A 156 -13.74 0.52 -9.66
C VAL A 156 -14.15 -0.93 -9.38
N GLU A 157 -13.52 -1.57 -8.39
CA GLU A 157 -13.84 -2.94 -8.01
C GLU A 157 -15.25 -3.06 -7.45
N ILE A 158 -15.64 -2.19 -6.53
CA ILE A 158 -17.00 -2.13 -5.98
C ILE A 158 -18.04 -1.95 -7.11
N LEU A 159 -17.79 -1.05 -8.05
CA LEU A 159 -18.68 -0.81 -9.18
C LEU A 159 -18.76 -2.00 -10.15
N LYS A 160 -17.71 -2.82 -10.27
CA LYS A 160 -17.73 -4.05 -11.08
C LYS A 160 -18.44 -5.21 -10.40
N THR A 161 -18.35 -5.29 -9.08
CA THR A 161 -18.86 -6.43 -8.30
C THR A 161 -20.33 -6.24 -7.94
N GLN A 162 -20.73 -5.01 -7.65
CA GLN A 162 -22.09 -4.69 -7.27
C GLN A 162 -22.85 -4.05 -8.44
N SER A 163 -24.03 -4.55 -8.73
CA SER A 163 -24.87 -4.04 -9.81
C SER A 163 -25.63 -2.79 -9.34
N PHE A 164 -25.14 -1.63 -9.66
CA PHE A 164 -25.82 -0.36 -9.40
C PHE A 164 -26.40 0.22 -10.68
N ASN A 165 -27.67 0.65 -10.65
CA ASN A 165 -28.26 1.41 -11.75
C ASN A 165 -27.85 2.87 -11.71
N LYS A 166 -27.73 3.46 -10.52
CA LYS A 166 -27.36 4.86 -10.34
C LYS A 166 -26.26 5.00 -9.30
N VAL A 167 -25.19 5.67 -9.69
CA VAL A 167 -24.03 5.89 -8.82
C VAL A 167 -23.70 7.37 -8.76
N ALA A 168 -23.39 7.86 -7.56
CA ALA A 168 -22.85 9.20 -7.38
C ALA A 168 -21.49 9.15 -6.69
N ILE A 169 -20.44 9.59 -7.39
CA ILE A 169 -19.09 9.73 -6.86
C ILE A 169 -18.84 11.20 -6.54
N ILE A 170 -18.64 11.52 -5.28
CA ILE A 170 -18.40 12.90 -4.83
C ILE A 170 -16.93 13.07 -4.47
N VAL A 171 -16.29 14.04 -5.10
CA VAL A 171 -14.86 14.33 -4.90
C VAL A 171 -14.63 15.76 -4.41
N PRO A 172 -13.58 16.02 -3.61
CA PRO A 172 -13.38 17.33 -3.00
C PRO A 172 -12.90 18.41 -3.98
N THR A 173 -12.25 18.03 -5.10
CA THR A 173 -11.64 19.00 -6.02
C THR A 173 -11.92 18.71 -7.48
N LYS A 174 -11.84 19.75 -8.32
CA LYS A 174 -11.95 19.61 -9.78
C LYS A 174 -10.85 18.73 -10.40
N SER A 175 -9.64 18.77 -9.84
CA SER A 175 -8.54 17.92 -10.29
C SER A 175 -8.87 16.43 -10.07
N LEU A 176 -9.36 16.07 -8.89
CA LEU A 176 -9.82 14.71 -8.59
C LEU A 176 -11.03 14.30 -9.45
N LEU A 177 -11.93 15.24 -9.77
CA LEU A 177 -13.05 14.96 -10.68
C LEU A 177 -12.53 14.49 -12.04
N ILE A 178 -11.58 15.20 -12.64
CA ILE A 178 -10.99 14.84 -13.94
C ILE A 178 -10.28 13.48 -13.87
N GLN A 179 -9.51 13.23 -12.80
CA GLN A 179 -8.82 11.94 -12.61
C GLN A 179 -9.83 10.80 -12.46
N THR A 180 -10.84 10.99 -11.62
CA THR A 180 -11.91 9.99 -11.41
C THR A 180 -12.68 9.75 -12.69
N TYR A 181 -13.04 10.79 -13.44
CA TYR A 181 -13.71 10.64 -14.74
C TYR A 181 -12.89 9.78 -15.71
N LYS A 182 -11.60 10.05 -15.87
CA LYS A 182 -10.73 9.26 -16.75
C LYS A 182 -10.65 7.80 -16.30
N LEU A 183 -10.54 7.55 -14.99
CA LEU A 183 -10.50 6.22 -14.42
C LEU A 183 -11.81 5.45 -14.67
N ILE A 184 -12.95 6.07 -14.40
CA ILE A 184 -14.25 5.44 -14.60
C ILE A 184 -14.50 5.21 -16.10
N LYS A 185 -14.22 6.19 -16.95
CA LYS A 185 -14.41 6.05 -18.41
C LYS A 185 -13.55 4.94 -19.02
N SER A 186 -12.32 4.75 -18.54
CA SER A 186 -11.45 3.67 -19.02
C SER A 186 -11.91 2.28 -18.57
N ASN A 187 -12.56 2.15 -17.43
CA ASN A 187 -13.05 0.88 -16.88
C ASN A 187 -14.50 0.56 -17.30
N PHE A 188 -15.29 1.58 -17.58
CA PHE A 188 -16.72 1.49 -17.95
C PHE A 188 -17.00 2.31 -19.23
N PRO A 189 -16.45 1.92 -20.38
CA PRO A 189 -16.55 2.71 -21.61
C PRO A 189 -17.97 2.82 -22.17
N GLN A 190 -18.84 1.87 -21.81
CA GLN A 190 -20.25 1.82 -22.28
C GLN A 190 -21.21 2.56 -21.35
N GLU A 191 -20.78 2.87 -20.11
CA GLU A 191 -21.65 3.51 -19.14
C GLU A 191 -21.85 5.00 -19.44
N HIS A 192 -23.06 5.50 -19.14
CA HIS A 192 -23.39 6.92 -19.22
C HIS A 192 -22.78 7.64 -18.02
N ILE A 193 -21.71 8.43 -18.26
CA ILE A 193 -20.99 9.15 -17.20
C ILE A 193 -21.33 10.63 -17.25
N ILE A 194 -21.88 11.13 -16.15
CA ILE A 194 -22.34 12.50 -15.97
C ILE A 194 -21.36 13.24 -15.05
N PHE A 195 -20.80 14.34 -15.48
CA PHE A 195 -19.99 15.25 -14.66
C PHE A 195 -20.50 16.70 -14.69
N HIS A 196 -21.57 16.94 -15.43
CA HIS A 196 -22.31 18.20 -15.48
C HIS A 196 -23.82 17.90 -15.48
N ASP A 197 -24.60 18.73 -14.81
CA ASP A 197 -26.06 18.55 -14.69
C ASP A 197 -26.79 18.56 -16.04
N GLU A 198 -26.32 19.34 -17.01
CA GLU A 198 -26.86 19.41 -18.38
C GLU A 198 -26.60 18.13 -19.21
N MET A 199 -25.76 17.22 -18.72
CA MET A 199 -25.51 15.94 -19.40
C MET A 199 -26.53 14.87 -19.05
N TYR A 200 -27.43 15.12 -18.10
CA TYR A 200 -28.47 14.18 -17.73
C TYR A 200 -29.60 14.21 -18.77
N ASP A 201 -29.81 13.09 -19.43
CA ASP A 201 -30.77 12.88 -20.51
C ASP A 201 -32.02 12.10 -20.10
N GLY A 202 -32.18 11.85 -18.79
CA GLY A 202 -33.31 11.05 -18.26
C GLY A 202 -33.06 9.55 -18.27
N SER A 203 -31.80 9.10 -18.58
CA SER A 203 -31.45 7.68 -18.55
C SER A 203 -31.68 7.04 -17.17
N GLU A 204 -32.12 5.77 -17.16
CA GLU A 204 -32.37 5.03 -15.92
C GLU A 204 -31.06 4.62 -15.21
N GLY A 205 -29.98 4.42 -15.97
CA GLY A 205 -28.68 4.05 -15.47
C GLY A 205 -27.60 5.09 -15.77
N PHE A 206 -26.83 5.48 -14.76
CA PHE A 206 -25.70 6.41 -14.95
C PHE A 206 -24.70 6.37 -13.79
N ILE A 207 -23.48 6.83 -14.05
CA ILE A 207 -22.46 7.13 -13.05
C ILE A 207 -22.22 8.64 -13.05
N SER A 208 -22.58 9.32 -11.98
CA SER A 208 -22.32 10.75 -11.83
C SER A 208 -21.05 11.01 -11.02
N ILE A 209 -20.27 12.01 -11.44
CA ILE A 209 -19.04 12.41 -10.75
C ILE A 209 -19.10 13.91 -10.52
N PHE A 210 -19.23 14.32 -9.25
CA PHE A 210 -19.44 15.72 -8.90
C PHE A 210 -18.44 16.20 -7.83
N THR A 211 -18.17 17.49 -7.82
CA THR A 211 -17.58 18.12 -6.63
C THR A 211 -18.63 18.28 -5.54
N GLN A 212 -18.19 18.38 -4.28
CA GLN A 212 -19.10 18.58 -3.14
C GLN A 212 -20.04 19.78 -3.34
N GLU A 213 -19.53 20.89 -3.85
CA GLU A 213 -20.31 22.11 -4.12
C GLU A 213 -21.41 21.88 -5.15
N ARG A 214 -21.12 21.12 -6.22
CA ARG A 214 -22.09 20.79 -7.25
C ARG A 214 -23.14 19.83 -6.72
N ALA A 215 -22.75 18.78 -6.00
CA ALA A 215 -23.66 17.85 -5.38
C ALA A 215 -24.65 18.57 -4.44
N LEU A 216 -24.17 19.48 -3.59
CA LEU A 216 -25.02 20.28 -2.70
C LEU A 216 -25.98 21.21 -3.44
N ARG A 217 -25.61 21.74 -4.62
CA ARG A 217 -26.53 22.55 -5.44
C ARG A 217 -27.64 21.72 -6.05
N LEU A 218 -27.35 20.49 -6.46
CA LEU A 218 -28.35 19.58 -7.03
C LEU A 218 -29.35 19.08 -6.00
N LEU A 219 -28.90 18.84 -4.75
CA LEU A 219 -29.78 18.44 -3.66
C LEU A 219 -30.76 19.55 -3.18
N LYS A 220 -30.51 20.82 -3.54
CA LYS A 220 -31.37 21.98 -3.19
C LYS A 220 -32.38 22.33 -4.27
N LYS A 221 -32.34 21.68 -5.42
CA LYS A 221 -33.33 21.81 -6.51
C LYS A 221 -34.36 20.70 -6.40
#